data_63a1b819aaab69ed83fdddf93b986a29
#
_entry.id   63a1b819aaab69ed83fdddf93b986a29
#
_cell.length_a   1.000
_cell.length_b   1.000
_cell.length_c   1.000
_cell.angle_alpha   90.00
_cell.angle_beta   90.00
_cell.angle_gamma   90.00
#
_symmetry.space_group_name_H-M   'P 1'
#
loop_
_entity.id
_entity.type
_entity.pdbx_description
1 polymer ?
#
loop_
_entity_poly.entity_id
_entity_poly.type
_entity_poly.pdbx_seq_one_letter_code
_entity_poly.pdbx_strand_id
1 'polypeptide(L)'
;MSDDKPTTFEEGMFDHMKVEKQKPTMPYEDCFQQGMGTEQMAPLLYSLVRFLRPQRILEIGLGYTTPFLVKGLENNEQIHIDGNADMEYFKQPYDPKLICIDDMSDKESSASQAALKYKDNKYVTVIESLFQGKAQEIKDKFGMIDFAWFDCGGHKEYGEFLKEYLPICSGYVLFHYTYYRGKPNPNYTEIETYVSNEEWERVDMIEPHKYRQGSFTMIKRRVWWEKDLVC
;
A
#
# COMPACT_ATOMS: atom_id res chain seq x y z
N MET A 1 -15.64 16.07 -46.88
CA MET A 1 -15.61 15.83 -45.42
C MET A 1 -15.07 14.41 -45.24
N SER A 2 -13.78 14.29 -45.01
CA SER A 2 -13.10 13.02 -44.83
C SER A 2 -13.09 12.73 -43.32
N ASP A 3 -13.72 11.63 -42.94
CA ASP A 3 -13.69 11.10 -41.59
C ASP A 3 -12.28 10.54 -41.29
N ASP A 4 -11.41 11.38 -40.79
CA ASP A 4 -10.17 10.94 -40.18
C ASP A 4 -10.46 10.35 -38.79
N LYS A 5 -10.65 9.03 -38.75
CA LYS A 5 -10.56 8.27 -37.52
C LYS A 5 -9.12 8.36 -37.01
N PRO A 6 -8.89 8.70 -35.74
CA PRO A 6 -7.53 8.64 -35.18
C PRO A 6 -7.07 7.18 -35.24
N THR A 7 -6.04 6.93 -36.03
CA THR A 7 -5.31 5.68 -36.04
C THR A 7 -4.76 5.46 -34.63
N THR A 8 -5.23 4.40 -33.98
CA THR A 8 -4.71 3.95 -32.70
C THR A 8 -3.25 3.55 -32.88
N PHE A 9 -2.38 4.37 -32.34
CA PHE A 9 -0.92 4.19 -32.36
C PHE A 9 -0.47 2.96 -31.55
N GLU A 10 -1.40 2.16 -31.04
CA GLU A 10 -1.16 1.08 -30.08
C GLU A 10 -1.04 -0.31 -30.70
N GLU A 11 -1.57 -0.55 -31.89
CA GLU A 11 -1.60 -1.92 -32.45
C GLU A 11 -0.32 -2.37 -33.16
N GLY A 12 0.58 -1.48 -33.54
CA GLY A 12 1.78 -1.83 -34.31
C GLY A 12 3.09 -1.88 -33.51
N MET A 13 3.12 -1.33 -32.30
CA MET A 13 4.38 -1.12 -31.56
C MET A 13 4.83 -2.37 -30.77
N PHE A 14 3.98 -3.33 -30.57
CA PHE A 14 4.25 -4.52 -29.74
C PHE A 14 4.28 -5.85 -30.51
N ASP A 15 4.09 -5.83 -31.83
CA ASP A 15 4.01 -7.04 -32.65
C ASP A 15 5.33 -7.84 -32.73
N HIS A 16 6.44 -7.22 -32.36
CA HIS A 16 7.74 -7.91 -32.31
C HIS A 16 8.16 -8.30 -30.89
N MET A 17 7.44 -7.88 -29.88
CA MET A 17 7.58 -8.45 -28.54
C MET A 17 6.57 -9.59 -28.43
N LYS A 18 7.01 -10.83 -28.71
CA LYS A 18 6.34 -11.99 -28.17
C LYS A 18 6.45 -11.91 -26.65
N VAL A 19 5.52 -11.16 -26.05
CA VAL A 19 5.25 -11.29 -24.63
C VAL A 19 4.63 -12.67 -24.50
N GLU A 20 5.47 -13.69 -24.35
CA GLU A 20 5.00 -14.92 -23.74
C GLU A 20 4.28 -14.47 -22.49
N LYS A 21 3.03 -14.87 -22.33
CA LYS A 21 2.30 -14.74 -21.06
C LYS A 21 3.02 -15.64 -20.07
N GLN A 22 4.20 -15.20 -19.61
CA GLN A 22 4.83 -15.81 -18.47
C GLN A 22 3.86 -15.58 -17.32
N LYS A 23 3.22 -16.65 -16.88
CA LYS A 23 2.55 -16.63 -15.59
C LYS A 23 3.60 -16.14 -14.59
N PRO A 24 3.32 -15.08 -13.85
CA PRO A 24 4.24 -14.65 -12.82
C PRO A 24 4.46 -15.83 -11.88
N THR A 25 5.71 -16.22 -11.70
CA THR A 25 6.13 -17.27 -10.73
C THR A 25 6.08 -16.73 -9.29
N MET A 26 5.13 -15.85 -9.01
CA MET A 26 4.96 -15.23 -7.70
C MET A 26 4.21 -16.19 -6.77
N PRO A 27 4.54 -16.20 -5.46
CA PRO A 27 3.93 -17.10 -4.48
C PRO A 27 2.42 -16.91 -4.26
N TYR A 28 1.77 -16.02 -5.01
CA TYR A 28 0.36 -15.64 -4.87
C TYR A 28 -0.32 -15.50 -6.23
N GLU A 29 -0.05 -16.44 -7.13
CA GLU A 29 -0.63 -16.43 -8.49
C GLU A 29 -2.15 -16.45 -8.51
N ASP A 30 -2.78 -17.04 -7.51
CA ASP A 30 -4.22 -17.11 -7.39
C ASP A 30 -4.88 -15.75 -7.05
N CYS A 31 -4.10 -14.79 -6.55
CA CYS A 31 -4.54 -13.42 -6.30
C CYS A 31 -4.27 -12.49 -7.49
N PHE A 32 -3.52 -12.96 -8.51
CA PHE A 32 -3.11 -12.11 -9.61
C PHE A 32 -4.26 -11.87 -10.59
N GLN A 33 -4.47 -10.60 -10.91
CA GLN A 33 -5.37 -10.16 -11.97
C GLN A 33 -4.64 -9.17 -12.87
N GLN A 34 -4.60 -9.45 -14.18
CA GLN A 34 -3.90 -8.58 -15.12
C GLN A 34 -4.50 -7.17 -15.12
N GLY A 35 -3.63 -6.16 -15.03
CA GLY A 35 -4.04 -4.75 -15.15
C GLY A 35 -4.49 -4.11 -13.85
N MET A 36 -4.30 -4.77 -12.69
CA MET A 36 -4.62 -4.19 -11.38
C MET A 36 -3.66 -3.07 -10.97
N GLY A 37 -2.50 -2.96 -11.60
CA GLY A 37 -1.53 -1.88 -11.36
C GLY A 37 -0.56 -2.14 -10.22
N THR A 38 -0.83 -3.08 -9.34
CA THR A 38 -0.04 -3.37 -8.14
C THR A 38 0.92 -4.56 -8.28
N GLU A 39 1.11 -5.08 -9.50
CA GLU A 39 1.88 -6.29 -9.76
C GLU A 39 3.33 -6.21 -9.25
N GLN A 40 3.98 -5.04 -9.43
CA GLN A 40 5.32 -4.79 -8.93
C GLN A 40 5.31 -4.13 -7.54
N MET A 41 4.21 -3.51 -7.18
CA MET A 41 4.03 -2.82 -5.90
C MET A 41 3.93 -3.81 -4.75
N ALA A 42 3.22 -4.90 -4.92
CA ALA A 42 3.00 -5.89 -3.87
C ALA A 42 4.31 -6.52 -3.33
N PRO A 43 5.28 -6.96 -4.18
CA PRO A 43 6.60 -7.38 -3.69
C PRO A 43 7.38 -6.28 -2.96
N LEU A 44 7.22 -5.02 -3.37
CA LEU A 44 7.85 -3.90 -2.68
C LEU A 44 7.23 -3.68 -1.30
N LEU A 45 5.88 -3.76 -1.18
CA LEU A 45 5.19 -3.68 0.11
C LEU A 45 5.66 -4.79 1.07
N TYR A 46 5.80 -6.03 0.58
CA TYR A 46 6.41 -7.11 1.36
C TYR A 46 7.79 -6.71 1.89
N SER A 47 8.66 -6.18 1.02
CA SER A 47 10.01 -5.78 1.39
C SER A 47 10.03 -4.64 2.41
N LEU A 48 9.13 -3.68 2.27
CA LEU A 48 8.96 -2.59 3.23
C LEU A 48 8.47 -3.11 4.59
N VAL A 49 7.48 -4.00 4.62
CA VAL A 49 7.01 -4.63 5.86
C VAL A 49 8.14 -5.40 6.55
N ARG A 50 8.98 -6.10 5.77
CA ARG A 50 10.16 -6.79 6.31
C ARG A 50 11.17 -5.82 6.93
N PHE A 51 11.45 -4.73 6.24
CA PHE A 51 12.44 -3.74 6.64
C PHE A 51 11.97 -2.91 7.85
N LEU A 52 10.72 -2.44 7.81
CA LEU A 52 10.18 -1.52 8.81
C LEU A 52 9.64 -2.24 10.06
N ARG A 53 9.30 -3.52 9.95
CA ARG A 53 8.68 -4.33 11.03
C ARG A 53 7.49 -3.66 11.72
N PRO A 54 6.48 -3.20 10.99
CA PRO A 54 5.35 -2.53 11.61
C PRO A 54 4.54 -3.46 12.52
N GLN A 55 3.99 -2.88 13.59
CA GLN A 55 3.09 -3.56 14.52
C GLN A 55 1.62 -3.44 14.09
N ARG A 56 1.27 -2.32 13.46
CA ARG A 56 -0.12 -2.01 13.05
C ARG A 56 -0.12 -1.55 11.61
N ILE A 57 -0.52 -2.46 10.72
CA ILE A 57 -0.71 -2.16 9.30
C ILE A 57 -2.19 -1.89 9.05
N LEU A 58 -2.49 -0.82 8.34
CA LEU A 58 -3.81 -0.53 7.78
C LEU A 58 -3.75 -0.68 6.26
N GLU A 59 -4.65 -1.49 5.70
CA GLU A 59 -4.85 -1.61 4.26
C GLU A 59 -6.28 -1.18 3.92
N ILE A 60 -6.40 -0.22 3.00
CA ILE A 60 -7.70 0.17 2.45
C ILE A 60 -7.81 -0.38 1.03
N GLY A 61 -8.77 -1.30 0.85
CA GLY A 61 -8.90 -2.10 -0.36
C GLY A 61 -8.27 -3.49 -0.18
N LEU A 62 -9.09 -4.53 -0.12
CA LEU A 62 -8.65 -5.92 0.00
C LEU A 62 -8.34 -6.49 -1.39
N GLY A 63 -7.15 -7.04 -1.61
CA GLY A 63 -6.80 -7.54 -2.93
C GLY A 63 -5.44 -8.21 -3.03
N TYR A 64 -4.80 -8.04 -4.17
CA TYR A 64 -3.52 -8.67 -4.49
C TYR A 64 -2.38 -8.31 -3.52
N THR A 65 -2.42 -7.14 -2.89
CA THR A 65 -1.40 -6.69 -1.94
C THR A 65 -1.50 -7.36 -0.58
N THR A 66 -2.70 -7.74 -0.16
CA THR A 66 -2.99 -8.36 1.14
C THR A 66 -2.09 -9.58 1.46
N PRO A 67 -1.95 -10.60 0.59
CA PRO A 67 -1.08 -11.74 0.84
C PRO A 67 0.39 -11.37 1.08
N PHE A 68 0.88 -10.33 0.40
CA PHE A 68 2.26 -9.88 0.55
C PHE A 68 2.50 -9.19 1.88
N LEU A 69 1.53 -8.38 2.33
CA LEU A 69 1.57 -7.77 3.66
C LEU A 69 1.55 -8.85 4.75
N VAL A 70 0.62 -9.82 4.64
CA VAL A 70 0.55 -10.97 5.56
C VAL A 70 1.87 -11.71 5.61
N LYS A 71 2.44 -12.04 4.43
CA LYS A 71 3.70 -12.79 4.36
C LYS A 71 4.87 -12.01 4.96
N GLY A 72 4.87 -10.70 4.80
CA GLY A 72 5.83 -9.81 5.46
C GLY A 72 5.77 -9.94 6.98
N LEU A 73 4.56 -9.91 7.54
CA LEU A 73 4.33 -10.08 8.99
C LEU A 73 4.75 -11.46 9.49
N GLU A 74 4.35 -12.54 8.79
CA GLU A 74 4.75 -13.91 9.12
C GLU A 74 6.27 -14.05 9.17
N ASN A 75 6.96 -13.54 8.16
CA ASN A 75 8.40 -13.67 8.08
C ASN A 75 9.13 -12.76 9.09
N ASN A 76 8.45 -11.73 9.64
CA ASN A 76 9.00 -10.88 10.70
C ASN A 76 9.07 -11.56 12.07
N GLU A 77 8.43 -12.72 12.26
CA GLU A 77 8.66 -13.54 13.45
C GLU A 77 10.09 -14.07 13.51
N GLN A 78 10.74 -14.23 12.35
CA GLN A 78 12.12 -14.68 12.24
C GLN A 78 13.03 -13.52 11.86
N ILE A 79 13.94 -13.15 12.73
CA ILE A 79 14.95 -12.12 12.47
C ILE A 79 16.33 -12.72 12.59
N HIS A 80 17.20 -12.33 11.63
CA HIS A 80 18.63 -12.54 11.76
C HIS A 80 19.23 -11.40 12.58
N ILE A 81 19.78 -11.74 13.75
CA ILE A 81 20.52 -10.82 14.60
C ILE A 81 21.99 -10.92 14.20
N ASP A 82 22.55 -9.83 13.70
CA ASP A 82 23.91 -9.76 13.15
C ASP A 82 24.92 -9.08 14.09
N GLY A 83 24.56 -8.88 15.33
CA GLY A 83 25.40 -8.19 16.33
C GLY A 83 25.22 -6.66 16.36
N ASN A 84 24.48 -6.06 15.40
CA ASN A 84 24.10 -4.64 15.41
C ASN A 84 22.66 -4.42 15.85
N ALA A 85 21.99 -5.47 16.33
CA ALA A 85 20.60 -5.40 16.73
C ALA A 85 20.45 -4.60 18.04
N ASP A 86 19.48 -3.70 18.08
CA ASP A 86 19.03 -3.07 19.30
C ASP A 86 18.29 -4.09 20.17
N MET A 87 18.94 -4.58 21.22
CA MET A 87 18.37 -5.60 22.10
C MET A 87 17.20 -5.07 22.92
N GLU A 88 17.11 -3.76 23.18
CA GLU A 88 15.96 -3.15 23.87
C GLU A 88 14.72 -3.20 22.99
N TYR A 89 14.88 -2.97 21.67
CA TYR A 89 13.81 -3.14 20.71
C TYR A 89 13.23 -4.57 20.73
N PHE A 90 14.07 -5.61 20.84
CA PHE A 90 13.63 -7.00 20.85
C PHE A 90 13.04 -7.48 22.16
N LYS A 91 13.15 -6.72 23.25
CA LYS A 91 12.41 -6.99 24.49
C LYS A 91 10.91 -6.75 24.36
N GLN A 92 10.51 -5.93 23.38
CA GLN A 92 9.09 -5.71 23.07
C GLN A 92 8.52 -6.91 22.31
N PRO A 93 7.36 -7.45 22.72
CA PRO A 93 6.72 -8.53 21.98
C PRO A 93 6.29 -8.04 20.60
N TYR A 94 6.59 -8.85 19.58
CA TYR A 94 6.10 -8.59 18.22
C TYR A 94 4.74 -9.27 18.06
N ASP A 95 3.65 -8.50 18.21
CA ASP A 95 2.26 -8.94 18.01
C ASP A 95 1.58 -8.05 16.96
N PRO A 96 1.94 -8.21 15.68
CA PRO A 96 1.46 -7.35 14.62
C PRO A 96 0.01 -7.66 14.26
N LYS A 97 -0.68 -6.62 13.72
CA LYS A 97 -2.02 -6.74 13.12
C LYS A 97 -2.05 -6.03 11.77
N LEU A 98 -2.64 -6.72 10.80
CA LEU A 98 -3.06 -6.17 9.52
C LEU A 98 -4.57 -5.93 9.58
N ILE A 99 -4.98 -4.69 9.55
CA ILE A 99 -6.37 -4.26 9.54
C ILE A 99 -6.72 -3.93 8.09
N CYS A 100 -7.57 -4.74 7.46
CA CYS A 100 -8.05 -4.50 6.11
C CYS A 100 -9.46 -3.93 6.17
N ILE A 101 -9.70 -2.81 5.51
CA ILE A 101 -11.04 -2.25 5.34
C ILE A 101 -11.42 -2.33 3.88
N ASP A 102 -12.56 -2.95 3.59
CA ASP A 102 -13.10 -3.09 2.24
C ASP A 102 -14.61 -3.09 2.30
N ASP A 103 -15.27 -2.39 1.40
CA ASP A 103 -16.73 -2.33 1.34
C ASP A 103 -17.35 -3.55 0.63
N MET A 104 -16.50 -4.46 0.17
CA MET A 104 -16.87 -5.68 -0.55
C MET A 104 -17.67 -5.43 -1.83
N SER A 105 -17.59 -4.22 -2.41
CA SER A 105 -18.29 -3.87 -3.66
C SER A 105 -17.79 -4.70 -4.84
N ASP A 106 -16.51 -5.12 -4.82
CA ASP A 106 -15.88 -5.98 -5.84
C ASP A 106 -15.52 -7.38 -5.29
N LYS A 107 -16.30 -7.88 -4.34
CA LYS A 107 -16.05 -9.18 -3.69
C LYS A 107 -15.98 -10.37 -4.65
N GLU A 108 -16.59 -10.25 -5.83
CA GLU A 108 -16.57 -11.31 -6.84
C GLU A 108 -15.27 -11.32 -7.68
N SER A 109 -14.42 -10.30 -7.55
CA SER A 109 -13.12 -10.31 -8.23
C SER A 109 -12.22 -11.43 -7.72
N SER A 110 -11.39 -11.99 -8.61
CA SER A 110 -10.44 -13.04 -8.24
C SER A 110 -9.46 -12.58 -7.16
N ALA A 111 -9.05 -11.30 -7.19
CA ALA A 111 -8.15 -10.72 -6.21
C ALA A 111 -8.78 -10.65 -4.82
N SER A 112 -10.01 -10.13 -4.71
CA SER A 112 -10.73 -10.06 -3.44
C SER A 112 -11.05 -11.45 -2.88
N GLN A 113 -11.50 -12.38 -3.72
CA GLN A 113 -11.77 -13.76 -3.32
C GLN A 113 -10.52 -14.49 -2.80
N ALA A 114 -9.39 -14.28 -3.46
CA ALA A 114 -8.14 -14.87 -3.02
C ALA A 114 -7.62 -14.23 -1.72
N ALA A 115 -7.74 -12.89 -1.58
CA ALA A 115 -7.36 -12.18 -0.37
C ALA A 115 -8.22 -12.56 0.85
N LEU A 116 -9.51 -12.83 0.65
CA LEU A 116 -10.42 -13.29 1.71
C LEU A 116 -10.01 -14.64 2.33
N LYS A 117 -9.19 -15.45 1.65
CA LYS A 117 -8.62 -16.68 2.24
C LYS A 117 -7.72 -16.38 3.44
N TYR A 118 -7.21 -15.16 3.54
CA TYR A 118 -6.35 -14.74 4.65
C TYR A 118 -7.12 -14.18 5.85
N LYS A 119 -8.45 -14.06 5.78
CA LYS A 119 -9.27 -13.52 6.88
C LYS A 119 -9.11 -14.26 8.20
N ASP A 120 -8.83 -15.58 8.15
CA ASP A 120 -8.63 -16.43 9.32
C ASP A 120 -7.15 -16.49 9.77
N ASN A 121 -6.25 -15.72 9.11
CA ASN A 121 -4.86 -15.60 9.53
C ASN A 121 -4.79 -14.83 10.87
N LYS A 122 -3.96 -15.28 11.79
CA LYS A 122 -3.84 -14.71 13.15
C LYS A 122 -3.49 -13.22 13.18
N TYR A 123 -2.89 -12.71 12.09
CA TYR A 123 -2.52 -11.29 11.97
C TYR A 123 -3.63 -10.43 11.38
N VAL A 124 -4.59 -11.02 10.66
CA VAL A 124 -5.54 -10.29 9.83
C VAL A 124 -6.83 -10.01 10.58
N THR A 125 -7.33 -8.80 10.41
CA THR A 125 -8.69 -8.40 10.79
C THR A 125 -9.32 -7.71 9.59
N VAL A 126 -10.38 -8.30 9.05
CA VAL A 126 -11.15 -7.71 7.94
C VAL A 126 -12.34 -6.95 8.52
N ILE A 127 -12.51 -5.70 8.10
CA ILE A 127 -13.65 -4.84 8.42
C ILE A 127 -14.42 -4.61 7.12
N GLU A 128 -15.57 -5.26 6.99
CA GLU A 128 -16.44 -5.14 5.82
C GLU A 128 -17.26 -3.86 5.91
N SER A 129 -16.68 -2.75 5.45
CA SER A 129 -17.32 -1.43 5.45
C SER A 129 -16.58 -0.45 4.55
N LEU A 130 -17.21 0.70 4.27
CA LEU A 130 -16.48 1.87 3.82
C LEU A 130 -15.47 2.30 4.90
N PHE A 131 -14.34 2.87 4.46
CA PHE A 131 -13.31 3.33 5.40
C PHE A 131 -13.69 4.63 6.12
N GLN A 132 -14.58 5.43 5.52
CA GLN A 132 -15.01 6.70 6.07
C GLN A 132 -15.65 6.51 7.46
N GLY A 133 -15.25 7.36 8.40
CA GLY A 133 -15.75 7.37 9.77
C GLY A 133 -15.20 6.24 10.67
N LYS A 134 -14.21 5.43 10.20
CA LYS A 134 -13.67 4.31 10.96
C LYS A 134 -12.37 4.60 11.72
N ALA A 135 -11.72 5.72 11.44
CA ALA A 135 -10.39 6.02 12.01
C ALA A 135 -10.37 5.98 13.55
N GLN A 136 -11.39 6.56 14.21
CA GLN A 136 -11.43 6.57 15.67
C GLN A 136 -11.67 5.16 16.25
N GLU A 137 -12.57 4.38 15.66
CA GLU A 137 -12.81 2.98 16.06
C GLU A 137 -11.53 2.14 15.97
N ILE A 138 -10.76 2.33 14.88
CA ILE A 138 -9.49 1.64 14.66
C ILE A 138 -8.46 2.06 15.70
N LYS A 139 -8.33 3.35 15.95
CA LYS A 139 -7.42 3.86 16.98
C LYS A 139 -7.73 3.31 18.37
N ASP A 140 -9.01 3.28 18.74
CA ASP A 140 -9.44 2.81 20.07
C ASP A 140 -9.20 1.30 20.23
N LYS A 141 -9.36 0.53 19.16
CA LYS A 141 -9.21 -0.92 19.20
C LYS A 141 -7.77 -1.41 19.01
N PHE A 142 -7.02 -0.77 18.13
CA PHE A 142 -5.69 -1.26 17.70
C PHE A 142 -4.53 -0.31 18.05
N GLY A 143 -4.82 0.92 18.45
CA GLY A 143 -3.81 1.95 18.69
C GLY A 143 -3.45 2.76 17.44
N MET A 144 -2.28 3.38 17.47
CA MET A 144 -1.75 4.14 16.32
C MET A 144 -1.32 3.19 15.20
N ILE A 145 -1.53 3.63 13.97
CA ILE A 145 -1.10 2.92 12.76
C ILE A 145 0.33 3.36 12.42
N ASP A 146 1.22 2.40 12.29
CA ASP A 146 2.62 2.66 11.95
C ASP A 146 2.96 2.37 10.48
N PHE A 147 2.06 1.70 9.75
CA PHE A 147 2.17 1.50 8.31
C PHE A 147 0.77 1.47 7.68
N ALA A 148 0.51 2.33 6.72
CA ALA A 148 -0.76 2.32 6.00
C ALA A 148 -0.53 2.19 4.50
N TRP A 149 -1.37 1.39 3.84
CA TRP A 149 -1.47 1.24 2.40
C TRP A 149 -2.86 1.63 1.94
N PHE A 150 -2.92 2.66 1.09
CA PHE A 150 -4.18 3.18 0.55
C PHE A 150 -4.24 2.95 -0.95
N ASP A 151 -5.18 2.12 -1.38
CA ASP A 151 -5.36 1.69 -2.76
C ASP A 151 -6.84 1.57 -3.12
N CYS A 152 -7.58 2.66 -3.00
CA CYS A 152 -8.98 2.67 -3.43
C CYS A 152 -9.43 4.06 -3.91
N GLY A 153 -10.46 4.07 -4.76
CA GLY A 153 -11.14 5.27 -5.21
C GLY A 153 -10.27 6.22 -6.04
N GLY A 154 -10.64 7.51 -6.01
CA GLY A 154 -9.98 8.61 -6.69
C GLY A 154 -9.58 9.73 -5.72
N HIS A 155 -9.30 10.92 -6.25
CA HIS A 155 -8.79 12.05 -5.46
C HIS A 155 -9.67 12.42 -4.25
N LYS A 156 -10.99 12.29 -4.36
CA LYS A 156 -11.90 12.58 -3.25
C LYS A 156 -11.66 11.63 -2.07
N GLU A 157 -11.58 10.35 -2.34
CA GLU A 157 -11.32 9.32 -1.34
C GLU A 157 -9.93 9.49 -0.71
N TYR A 158 -8.94 9.96 -1.48
CA TYR A 158 -7.61 10.34 -0.95
C TYR A 158 -7.70 11.47 0.06
N GLY A 159 -8.45 12.54 -0.26
CA GLY A 159 -8.67 13.66 0.67
C GLY A 159 -9.40 13.22 1.94
N GLU A 160 -10.43 12.38 1.83
CA GLU A 160 -11.17 11.84 2.97
C GLU A 160 -10.26 10.97 3.86
N PHE A 161 -9.47 10.08 3.26
CA PHE A 161 -8.50 9.26 3.99
C PHE A 161 -7.47 10.13 4.73
N LEU A 162 -6.85 11.06 4.03
CA LEU A 162 -5.84 11.94 4.63
C LEU A 162 -6.40 12.72 5.82
N LYS A 163 -7.59 13.27 5.68
CA LYS A 163 -8.26 14.02 6.75
C LYS A 163 -8.54 13.17 8.00
N GLU A 164 -8.99 11.93 7.80
CA GLU A 164 -9.41 11.07 8.91
C GLU A 164 -8.26 10.26 9.52
N TYR A 165 -7.36 9.74 8.68
CA TYR A 165 -6.39 8.73 9.10
C TYR A 165 -4.99 9.27 9.38
N LEU A 166 -4.56 10.40 8.78
CA LEU A 166 -3.26 10.99 9.12
C LEU A 166 -3.10 11.25 10.63
N PRO A 167 -4.13 11.72 11.37
CA PRO A 167 -4.02 11.94 12.82
C PRO A 167 -3.74 10.67 13.64
N ILE A 168 -4.06 9.50 13.09
CA ILE A 168 -3.84 8.20 13.75
C ILE A 168 -2.66 7.42 13.17
N CYS A 169 -1.97 7.97 12.16
CA CYS A 169 -0.77 7.39 11.59
C CYS A 169 0.48 7.98 12.23
N SER A 170 1.30 7.13 12.84
CA SER A 170 2.56 7.53 13.49
C SER A 170 3.80 7.25 12.65
N GLY A 171 3.69 6.44 11.61
CA GLY A 171 4.80 5.95 10.82
C GLY A 171 4.69 6.30 9.33
N TYR A 172 4.56 5.29 8.51
CA TYR A 172 4.56 5.38 7.05
C TYR A 172 3.16 5.27 6.48
N VAL A 173 2.83 6.11 5.49
CA VAL A 173 1.61 6.01 4.70
C VAL A 173 1.96 5.98 3.23
N LEU A 174 1.45 5.00 2.52
CA LEU A 174 1.72 4.77 1.11
C LEU A 174 0.42 4.91 0.32
N PHE A 175 0.48 5.63 -0.78
CA PHE A 175 -0.64 5.92 -1.67
C PHE A 175 -0.33 5.40 -3.05
N HIS A 176 -1.18 4.52 -3.58
CA HIS A 176 -1.08 4.02 -4.94
C HIS A 176 -1.52 5.08 -5.97
N TYR A 177 -1.04 4.96 -7.20
CA TYR A 177 -1.48 5.73 -8.35
C TYR A 177 -1.51 7.26 -8.14
N THR A 178 -0.35 7.81 -7.82
CA THR A 178 -0.17 9.26 -7.59
C THR A 178 0.37 10.00 -8.82
N TYR A 179 0.83 9.25 -9.85
CA TYR A 179 1.34 9.80 -11.09
C TYR A 179 0.69 9.12 -12.31
N TYR A 180 0.51 9.90 -13.36
CA TYR A 180 0.09 9.45 -14.68
C TYR A 180 1.10 9.93 -15.73
N ARG A 181 1.69 9.01 -16.50
CA ARG A 181 2.74 9.31 -17.49
C ARG A 181 3.89 10.19 -16.92
N GLY A 182 4.32 9.87 -15.72
CA GLY A 182 5.40 10.60 -15.04
C GLY A 182 5.04 11.99 -14.51
N LYS A 183 3.76 12.39 -14.57
CA LYS A 183 3.28 13.66 -14.02
C LYS A 183 2.36 13.42 -12.83
N PRO A 184 2.40 14.29 -11.81
CA PRO A 184 1.44 14.25 -10.71
C PRO A 184 -0.01 14.25 -11.24
N ASN A 185 -0.84 13.41 -10.65
CA ASN A 185 -2.26 13.34 -10.95
C ASN A 185 -3.09 13.98 -9.81
N PRO A 186 -4.44 14.07 -9.90
CA PRO A 186 -5.25 14.66 -8.85
C PRO A 186 -5.09 14.00 -7.46
N ASN A 187 -4.79 12.69 -7.38
CA ASN A 187 -4.54 12.01 -6.10
C ASN A 187 -3.31 12.59 -5.39
N TYR A 188 -2.26 12.87 -6.16
CA TYR A 188 -1.05 13.51 -5.63
C TYR A 188 -1.33 14.93 -5.11
N THR A 189 -2.17 15.69 -5.81
CA THR A 189 -2.55 17.05 -5.38
C THR A 189 -3.26 17.03 -4.03
N GLU A 190 -4.10 16.01 -3.78
CA GLU A 190 -4.71 15.84 -2.46
C GLU A 190 -3.65 15.60 -1.37
N ILE A 191 -2.65 14.76 -1.65
CA ILE A 191 -1.55 14.55 -0.69
C ILE A 191 -0.85 15.87 -0.37
N GLU A 192 -0.53 16.69 -1.38
CA GLU A 192 0.12 18.00 -1.17
C GLU A 192 -0.74 18.96 -0.34
N THR A 193 -2.06 18.84 -0.40
CA THR A 193 -2.99 19.70 0.36
C THR A 193 -2.95 19.40 1.85
N TYR A 194 -2.79 18.12 2.24
CA TYR A 194 -2.87 17.70 3.64
C TYR A 194 -1.50 17.45 4.30
N VAL A 195 -0.45 17.29 3.51
CA VAL A 195 0.87 16.85 3.98
C VAL A 195 1.85 18.01 3.94
N SER A 196 2.16 18.58 5.10
CA SER A 196 3.21 19.61 5.20
C SER A 196 4.61 19.00 5.16
N ASN A 197 5.54 19.67 4.48
CA ASN A 197 6.96 19.26 4.46
C ASN A 197 7.65 19.44 5.83
N GLU A 198 7.04 20.14 6.77
CA GLU A 198 7.57 20.33 8.12
C GLU A 198 7.35 19.08 8.97
N GLU A 199 6.19 18.42 8.82
CA GLU A 199 5.82 17.24 9.61
C GLU A 199 6.15 15.92 8.91
N TRP A 200 6.23 15.94 7.58
CA TRP A 200 6.35 14.72 6.78
C TRP A 200 7.53 14.79 5.80
N GLU A 201 8.19 13.66 5.64
CA GLU A 201 9.07 13.38 4.50
C GLU A 201 8.29 12.67 3.42
N ARG A 202 8.65 12.90 2.16
CA ARG A 202 7.97 12.29 1.02
C ARG A 202 8.95 11.65 0.07
N VAL A 203 8.57 10.48 -0.45
CA VAL A 203 9.28 9.76 -1.52
C VAL A 203 8.26 9.34 -2.57
N ASP A 204 8.50 9.76 -3.81
CA ASP A 204 7.69 9.40 -4.97
C ASP A 204 8.45 8.36 -5.80
N MET A 205 7.80 7.25 -6.14
CA MET A 205 8.37 6.20 -6.96
C MET A 205 7.44 5.90 -8.16
N ILE A 206 8.05 5.82 -9.34
CA ILE A 206 7.33 5.63 -10.59
C ILE A 206 7.97 4.47 -11.35
N GLU A 207 7.14 3.50 -11.75
CA GLU A 207 7.57 2.43 -12.63
C GLU A 207 7.77 2.98 -14.05
N PRO A 208 9.00 2.93 -14.60
CA PRO A 208 9.32 3.61 -15.84
C PRO A 208 8.63 3.01 -17.08
N HIS A 209 8.12 1.80 -16.98
CA HIS A 209 7.48 1.05 -18.07
C HIS A 209 5.95 1.08 -18.02
N LYS A 210 5.35 1.78 -17.04
CA LYS A 210 3.90 1.90 -16.92
C LYS A 210 3.42 3.34 -17.16
N TYR A 211 2.34 3.47 -17.91
CA TYR A 211 1.70 4.77 -18.15
C TYR A 211 0.81 5.21 -17.00
N ARG A 212 0.15 4.25 -16.36
CA ARG A 212 -0.80 4.47 -15.26
C ARG A 212 -0.67 3.35 -14.24
N GLN A 213 -1.10 3.62 -13.02
CA GLN A 213 -1.10 2.64 -11.92
C GLN A 213 0.28 2.05 -11.58
N GLY A 214 1.35 2.63 -12.10
CA GLY A 214 2.73 2.23 -11.82
C GLY A 214 3.45 3.28 -10.98
N SER A 215 2.79 3.81 -9.95
CA SER A 215 3.41 4.79 -9.06
C SER A 215 2.83 4.72 -7.67
N PHE A 216 3.65 5.10 -6.70
CA PHE A 216 3.17 5.38 -5.36
C PHE A 216 3.92 6.57 -4.76
N THR A 217 3.26 7.23 -3.82
CA THR A 217 3.86 8.22 -2.93
C THR A 217 3.87 7.65 -1.53
N MET A 218 5.04 7.61 -0.92
CA MET A 218 5.22 7.27 0.48
C MET A 218 5.47 8.56 1.25
N ILE A 219 4.73 8.76 2.32
CA ILE A 219 5.02 9.77 3.31
C ILE A 219 5.42 9.11 4.63
N LYS A 220 6.33 9.73 5.34
CA LYS A 220 6.81 9.29 6.64
C LYS A 220 6.79 10.47 7.59
N ARG A 221 6.24 10.29 8.78
CA ARG A 221 6.29 11.34 9.81
C ARG A 221 7.75 11.63 10.18
N ARG A 222 8.13 12.91 10.21
CA ARG A 222 9.46 13.31 10.67
C ARG A 222 9.60 12.98 12.14
N VAL A 223 10.61 12.22 12.48
CA VAL A 223 11.01 11.99 13.87
C VAL A 223 12.05 13.06 14.20
N TRP A 224 11.69 14.00 15.05
CA TRP A 224 12.65 14.96 15.58
C TRP A 224 13.46 14.27 16.66
N TRP A 225 14.65 13.80 16.31
CA TRP A 225 15.60 13.16 17.23
C TRP A 225 16.04 14.06 18.40
N GLU A 226 15.77 15.36 18.30
CA GLU A 226 16.20 16.35 19.29
C GLU A 226 15.39 16.35 20.59
N LYS A 227 14.23 15.70 20.65
CA LYS A 227 13.41 15.69 21.86
C LYS A 227 13.70 14.55 22.83
N ASP A 228 14.34 13.47 22.36
CA ASP A 228 14.57 12.27 23.15
C ASP A 228 16.06 12.03 23.49
N LEU A 229 16.96 12.94 23.13
CA LEU A 229 18.39 12.87 23.49
C LEU A 229 18.74 13.66 24.75
N VAL A 230 17.76 14.07 25.53
CA VAL A 230 17.99 14.64 26.86
C VAL A 230 17.66 13.57 27.91
N CYS A 231 18.59 12.67 28.08
CA CYS A 231 18.74 11.86 29.30
C CYS A 231 20.11 12.11 29.90
#